data_b9f161e53b2dbc1f9a08317d330bc7dc
#
_entry.id   b9f161e53b2dbc1f9a08317d330bc7dc
#
_cell.length_a   1.000
_cell.length_b   1.000
_cell.length_c   1.000
_cell.angle_alpha   90.00
_cell.angle_beta   90.00
_cell.angle_gamma   90.00
#
_symmetry.space_group_name_H-M   'P 1'
#
loop_
_entity.id
_entity.type
_entity.pdbx_description
1 polymer ?
#
loop_
_entity_poly.entity_id
_entity_poly.type
_entity_poly.pdbx_seq_one_letter_code
_entity_poly.pdbx_strand_id
1 'polypeptide(L)'
;NQTEKLNDVTAHAEVLAITAAANYLGGKFLNDCRLYVTLEPCPMCAGALYWAQVGEIYFGAKDPKRGYRQCNTHMLHPKTKVTGGLLEKESTQLLLDFFQGLRKKSL
;
A
#
# COMPACT_ATOMS: atom_id res chain seq x y z
N ASN A 1 -8.54 3.83 -2.64
CA ASN A 1 -7.91 4.38 -3.83
C ASN A 1 -8.85 5.41 -4.47
N GLN A 2 -8.34 6.60 -4.75
CA GLN A 2 -9.13 7.74 -5.25
C GLN A 2 -8.56 8.32 -6.55
N THR A 3 -7.75 7.54 -7.28
CA THR A 3 -7.07 8.03 -8.48
C THR A 3 -8.04 8.58 -9.52
N GLU A 4 -9.14 7.88 -9.77
CA GLU A 4 -10.15 8.33 -10.74
C GLU A 4 -11.05 9.42 -10.17
N LYS A 5 -11.51 9.26 -8.94
CA LYS A 5 -12.41 10.20 -8.28
C LYS A 5 -11.79 11.59 -8.15
N LEU A 6 -10.50 11.65 -7.79
CA LEU A 6 -9.77 12.91 -7.60
C LEU A 6 -9.03 13.36 -8.85
N ASN A 7 -9.08 12.56 -9.92
CA ASN A 7 -8.28 12.79 -11.13
C ASN A 7 -6.80 13.00 -10.79
N ASP A 8 -6.28 12.17 -9.88
CA ASP A 8 -4.94 12.25 -9.33
C ASP A 8 -4.31 10.86 -9.31
N VAL A 9 -3.29 10.64 -10.13
CA VAL A 9 -2.62 9.35 -10.24
C VAL A 9 -1.87 8.93 -8.97
N THR A 10 -1.61 9.87 -8.05
CA THR A 10 -0.96 9.56 -6.77
C THR A 10 -1.95 9.27 -5.63
N ALA A 11 -3.26 9.33 -5.89
CA ALA A 11 -4.29 9.12 -4.88
C ALA A 11 -4.52 7.63 -4.58
N HIS A 12 -3.44 6.89 -4.35
CA HIS A 12 -3.50 5.50 -3.89
C HIS A 12 -3.98 5.44 -2.43
N ALA A 13 -4.61 4.32 -2.06
CA ALA A 13 -5.16 4.16 -0.72
C ALA A 13 -4.10 4.35 0.38
N GLU A 14 -2.87 3.88 0.17
CA GLU A 14 -1.77 4.01 1.13
C GLU A 14 -1.41 5.48 1.35
N VAL A 15 -1.33 6.27 0.28
CA VAL A 15 -1.01 7.71 0.36
C VAL A 15 -2.14 8.45 1.06
N LEU A 16 -3.38 8.15 0.74
CA LEU A 16 -4.55 8.75 1.40
C LEU A 16 -4.57 8.43 2.90
N ALA A 17 -4.25 7.20 3.26
CA ALA A 17 -4.19 6.78 4.66
C ALA A 17 -3.09 7.52 5.42
N ILE A 18 -1.91 7.72 4.83
CA ILE A 18 -0.82 8.49 5.43
C ILE A 18 -1.27 9.92 5.72
N THR A 19 -1.89 10.57 4.74
CA THR A 19 -2.37 11.95 4.88
C THR A 19 -3.42 12.06 5.98
N ALA A 20 -4.38 11.15 6.00
CA ALA A 20 -5.44 11.14 7.00
C ALA A 20 -4.89 10.91 8.41
N ALA A 21 -3.96 9.97 8.57
CA ALA A 21 -3.35 9.67 9.86
C ALA A 21 -2.52 10.85 10.37
N ALA A 22 -1.73 11.49 9.51
CA ALA A 22 -0.93 12.65 9.88
C ALA A 22 -1.82 13.81 10.34
N ASN A 23 -2.92 14.06 9.64
CA ASN A 23 -3.87 15.09 10.03
C ASN A 23 -4.54 14.79 11.37
N TYR A 24 -4.95 13.52 11.56
CA TYR A 24 -5.62 13.10 12.80
C TYR A 24 -4.69 13.21 14.01
N LEU A 25 -3.43 12.78 13.86
CA LEU A 25 -2.46 12.77 14.96
C LEU A 25 -1.77 14.12 15.17
N GLY A 26 -1.94 15.05 14.25
CA GLY A 26 -1.30 16.37 14.32
C GLY A 26 0.22 16.32 14.14
N GLY A 27 0.75 15.28 13.50
CA GLY A 27 2.18 15.10 13.26
C GLY A 27 2.45 14.46 11.91
N LYS A 28 3.65 14.69 11.38
CA LYS A 28 4.03 14.20 10.05
C LYS A 28 4.70 12.82 10.07
N PHE A 29 5.17 12.37 11.23
CA PHE A 29 5.80 11.07 11.37
C PHE A 29 4.87 10.06 12.04
N LEU A 30 4.80 8.86 11.49
CA LEU A 30 3.85 7.83 11.90
C LEU A 30 4.57 6.62 12.51
N ASN A 31 5.58 6.89 13.35
CA ASN A 31 6.43 5.86 13.96
C ASN A 31 5.67 4.86 14.82
N ASP A 32 4.57 5.30 15.44
CA ASP A 32 3.74 4.46 16.31
C ASP A 32 2.54 3.84 15.59
N CYS A 33 2.49 3.96 14.26
CA CYS A 33 1.36 3.50 13.47
C CYS A 33 1.67 2.19 12.76
N ARG A 34 0.61 1.43 12.51
CA ARG A 34 0.63 0.20 11.71
C ARG A 34 -0.21 0.39 10.48
N LEU A 35 0.31 -0.03 9.34
CA LEU A 35 -0.43 -0.02 8.08
C LEU A 35 -0.73 -1.45 7.65
N TYR A 36 -2.00 -1.72 7.37
CA TYR A 36 -2.47 -3.00 6.84
C TYR A 36 -2.99 -2.78 5.44
N VAL A 37 -2.43 -3.47 4.46
CA VAL A 37 -2.85 -3.37 3.06
C VAL A 37 -3.02 -4.77 2.47
N THR A 38 -3.94 -4.91 1.50
CA THR A 38 -4.20 -6.21 0.87
C THR A 38 -3.14 -6.59 -0.14
N LEU A 39 -2.52 -5.61 -0.78
CA LEU A 39 -1.50 -5.81 -1.81
C LEU A 39 -0.21 -5.10 -1.42
N GLU A 40 0.92 -5.71 -1.76
CA GLU A 40 2.24 -5.11 -1.57
C GLU A 40 2.28 -3.68 -2.14
N PRO A 41 2.75 -2.67 -1.38
CA PRO A 41 2.82 -1.30 -1.87
C PRO A 41 3.70 -1.16 -3.11
N CYS A 42 3.30 -0.27 -4.03
CA CYS A 42 4.12 0.09 -5.18
C CYS A 42 5.29 0.99 -4.74
N PRO A 43 6.30 1.23 -5.62
CA PRO A 43 7.43 2.08 -5.25
C PRO A 43 7.05 3.50 -4.83
N MET A 44 6.03 4.11 -5.43
CA MET A 44 5.56 5.43 -5.02
C MET A 44 5.05 5.43 -3.59
N CYS A 45 4.20 4.46 -3.25
CA CYS A 45 3.67 4.32 -1.89
C CYS A 45 4.75 3.96 -0.89
N ALA A 46 5.70 3.09 -1.28
CA ALA A 46 6.83 2.74 -0.42
C ALA A 46 7.69 3.97 -0.11
N GLY A 47 7.92 4.84 -1.08
CA GLY A 47 8.62 6.11 -0.86
C GLY A 47 7.88 7.02 0.10
N ALA A 48 6.55 7.12 -0.03
CA ALA A 48 5.73 7.89 0.91
C ALA A 48 5.79 7.31 2.31
N LEU A 49 5.74 5.97 2.44
CA LEU A 49 5.85 5.28 3.72
C LEU A 49 7.23 5.50 4.36
N TYR A 50 8.29 5.53 3.55
CA TYR A 50 9.65 5.85 4.01
C TYR A 50 9.69 7.23 4.68
N TRP A 51 9.21 8.25 3.98
CA TRP A 51 9.25 9.62 4.49
C TRP A 51 8.33 9.83 5.69
N ALA A 52 7.19 9.15 5.73
CA ALA A 52 6.29 9.19 6.88
C ALA A 52 6.83 8.38 8.07
N GLN A 53 7.83 7.54 7.87
CA GLN A 53 8.45 6.69 8.89
C GLN A 53 7.42 5.82 9.61
N VAL A 54 6.53 5.19 8.85
CA VAL A 54 5.53 4.27 9.42
C VAL A 54 6.22 3.14 10.17
N GLY A 55 5.76 2.87 11.39
CA GLY A 55 6.42 1.92 12.28
C GLY A 55 6.35 0.48 11.82
N GLU A 56 5.19 0.03 11.39
CA GLU A 56 4.96 -1.35 10.95
C GLU A 56 4.08 -1.38 9.71
N ILE A 57 4.41 -2.27 8.77
CA ILE A 57 3.63 -2.48 7.54
C ILE A 57 3.33 -3.96 7.40
N TYR A 58 2.06 -4.28 7.19
CA TYR A 58 1.58 -5.64 6.96
C TYR A 58 0.85 -5.68 5.63
N PHE A 59 1.27 -6.54 4.72
CA PHE A 59 0.56 -6.70 3.45
C PHE A 59 0.21 -8.17 3.20
N GLY A 60 -0.88 -8.39 2.47
CA GLY A 60 -1.37 -9.72 2.14
C GLY A 60 -0.64 -10.31 0.94
N ALA A 61 -1.10 -9.98 -0.25
CA ALA A 61 -0.56 -10.51 -1.49
C ALA A 61 0.69 -9.77 -1.95
N LYS A 62 1.65 -10.51 -2.50
CA LYS A 62 2.82 -9.94 -3.16
C LYS A 62 2.45 -9.47 -4.56
N ASP A 63 3.09 -8.40 -5.01
CA ASP A 63 2.94 -7.91 -6.38
C ASP A 63 4.26 -8.12 -7.13
N PRO A 64 4.38 -9.19 -7.92
CA PRO A 64 5.63 -9.50 -8.61
C PRO A 64 5.95 -8.54 -9.74
N LYS A 65 5.00 -7.74 -10.18
CA LYS A 65 5.19 -6.80 -11.30
C LYS A 65 5.46 -5.38 -10.82
N ARG A 66 4.69 -4.89 -9.84
CA ARG A 66 4.69 -3.49 -9.43
C ARG A 66 4.99 -3.27 -7.95
N GLY A 67 5.26 -4.33 -7.21
CA GLY A 67 5.61 -4.21 -5.80
C GLY A 67 6.96 -3.52 -5.59
N TYR A 68 7.12 -2.86 -4.46
CA TYR A 68 8.36 -2.12 -4.14
C TYR A 68 9.59 -3.03 -4.09
N ARG A 69 9.39 -4.32 -3.79
CA ARG A 69 10.52 -5.27 -3.71
C ARG A 69 11.15 -5.60 -5.05
N GLN A 70 10.53 -5.20 -6.16
CA GLN A 70 11.13 -5.30 -7.49
C GLN A 70 12.24 -4.27 -7.70
N CYS A 71 12.33 -3.27 -6.85
CA CYS A 71 13.39 -2.28 -6.90
C CYS A 71 14.64 -2.80 -6.19
N ASN A 72 15.82 -2.49 -6.74
CA ASN A 72 17.10 -2.95 -6.21
C ASN A 72 17.63 -2.10 -5.05
N THR A 73 16.81 -1.21 -4.51
CA THR A 73 17.18 -0.30 -3.43
C THR A 73 16.26 -0.49 -2.23
N HIS A 74 16.73 -0.06 -1.07
CA HIS A 74 15.91 -0.07 0.14
C HIS A 74 14.87 1.04 0.04
N MET A 75 13.62 0.65 -0.18
CA MET A 75 12.52 1.59 -0.39
C MET A 75 11.84 2.03 0.90
N LEU A 76 11.97 1.26 1.97
CA LEU A 76 11.32 1.55 3.26
C LEU A 76 12.34 2.00 4.29
N HIS A 77 11.86 2.76 5.27
CA HIS A 77 12.72 3.26 6.35
C HIS A 77 13.35 2.08 7.11
N PRO A 78 14.65 2.17 7.48
CA PRO A 78 15.35 1.07 8.15
C PRO A 78 14.69 0.60 9.45
N LYS A 79 13.96 1.47 10.14
CA LYS A 79 13.28 1.14 11.39
C LYS A 79 11.87 0.57 11.18
N THR A 80 11.36 0.58 9.96
CA THR A 80 10.04 0.04 9.65
C THR A 80 10.09 -1.48 9.66
N LYS A 81 9.20 -2.10 10.43
CA LYS A 81 9.01 -3.55 10.41
C LYS A 81 8.03 -3.92 9.32
N VAL A 82 8.38 -4.89 8.50
CA VAL A 82 7.54 -5.31 7.37
C VAL A 82 7.22 -6.80 7.50
N THR A 83 5.94 -7.13 7.39
CA THR A 83 5.46 -8.50 7.34
C THR A 83 4.59 -8.67 6.10
N GLY A 84 5.03 -9.50 5.17
CA GLY A 84 4.27 -9.86 3.97
C GLY A 84 3.64 -11.23 4.11
N GLY A 85 2.67 -11.53 3.24
CA GLY A 85 2.00 -12.81 3.19
C GLY A 85 0.89 -12.99 4.23
N LEU A 86 0.48 -11.92 4.90
CA LEU A 86 -0.63 -11.98 5.86
C LEU A 86 -1.93 -12.26 5.11
N LEU A 87 -2.55 -13.42 5.37
CA LEU A 87 -3.75 -13.87 4.65
C LEU A 87 -3.56 -13.80 3.12
N GLU A 88 -2.37 -14.22 2.64
CA GLU A 88 -1.99 -14.06 1.24
C GLU A 88 -2.96 -14.74 0.28
N LYS A 89 -3.40 -15.96 0.60
CA LYS A 89 -4.34 -16.69 -0.26
C LYS A 89 -5.66 -15.96 -0.40
N GLU A 90 -6.20 -15.47 0.71
CA GLU A 90 -7.48 -14.76 0.75
C GLU A 90 -7.36 -13.43 0.02
N SER A 91 -6.29 -12.69 0.25
CA SER A 91 -6.03 -11.41 -0.42
C SER A 91 -5.86 -11.60 -1.93
N THR A 92 -5.09 -12.60 -2.34
CA THR A 92 -4.88 -12.91 -3.76
C THR A 92 -6.20 -13.30 -4.42
N GLN A 93 -6.99 -14.15 -3.79
CA GLN A 93 -8.26 -14.58 -4.34
C GLN A 93 -9.24 -13.41 -4.48
N LEU A 94 -9.30 -12.54 -3.49
CA LEU A 94 -10.15 -11.36 -3.53
C LEU A 94 -9.79 -10.46 -4.72
N LEU A 95 -8.51 -10.22 -4.94
CA LEU A 95 -8.03 -9.42 -6.06
C LEU A 95 -8.36 -10.06 -7.41
N LEU A 96 -8.14 -11.37 -7.54
CA LEU A 96 -8.47 -12.10 -8.77
C LEU A 96 -9.96 -12.03 -9.06
N ASP A 97 -10.80 -12.25 -8.08
CA ASP A 97 -12.25 -12.19 -8.24
C ASP A 97 -12.70 -10.79 -8.68
N PHE A 98 -12.13 -9.75 -8.08
CA PHE A 98 -12.43 -8.38 -8.42
C PHE A 98 -12.08 -8.08 -9.89
N PHE A 99 -10.87 -8.44 -10.34
CA PHE A 99 -10.43 -8.19 -11.71
C PHE A 99 -11.21 -9.01 -12.72
N GLN A 100 -11.55 -10.25 -12.42
CA GLN A 100 -12.40 -11.06 -13.27
C GLN A 100 -13.80 -10.44 -13.42
N GLY A 101 -14.36 -9.93 -12.33
CA GLY A 101 -15.62 -9.21 -12.37
C GLY A 101 -15.59 -7.99 -13.28
N LEU A 102 -14.51 -7.21 -13.24
CA LEU A 102 -14.33 -6.06 -14.12
C LEU A 102 -14.24 -6.48 -15.59
N ARG A 103 -13.50 -7.54 -15.91
CA ARG A 103 -13.40 -8.06 -17.27
C ARG A 103 -14.76 -8.45 -17.83
N LYS A 104 -15.58 -9.14 -17.04
CA LYS A 104 -16.94 -9.52 -17.45
C LYS A 104 -17.82 -8.30 -17.73
N LYS A 105 -17.66 -7.24 -16.94
CA LYS A 105 -18.42 -5.99 -17.13
C LYS A 105 -17.96 -5.21 -18.37
N SER A 106 -16.72 -5.39 -18.78
CA SER A 106 -16.16 -4.71 -19.94
C SER A 106 -16.57 -5.33 -21.27
N LEU A 107 -17.10 -6.53 -21.23
CA LEU A 107 -17.61 -7.24 -22.40
C LEU A 107 -19.09 -6.96 -22.63
#